data_52b6075624b29c82030efb7bdbb8de1b
#
_entry.id   52b6075624b29c82030efb7bdbb8de1b
#
_cell.length_a   1.000
_cell.length_b   1.000
_cell.length_c   1.000
_cell.angle_alpha   90.00
_cell.angle_beta   90.00
_cell.angle_gamma   90.00
#
_symmetry.space_group_name_H-M   'P 1'
#
loop_
_entity.id
_entity.type
_entity.pdbx_description
1 polymer ?
#
loop_
_entity_poly.entity_id
_entity_poly.type
_entity_poly.pdbx_seq_one_letter_code
_entity_poly.pdbx_strand_id
1 'polypeptide(L)'
;MPDISHISDSDSESFHSFSDGEPSPPHGEPQPSSSQTPKARRRSSSRPTTPIMDPVIERFPPEEEASLLAESNSLKGSANHLFGKGSFENAIQTYDRALASCPNYLDYEIAVLRSNVAACYLKLEEWKEAVESAEKGLDCLERLEPLPKLERKAPQPGEGGEEEVNGDGMVEEVDDKLADRIENLRLSGRTLDEVRKLQVKLLMRRAKCKTELGGWASLQGADEDYRVLLSPTMLPSLSHTDRRQVLEAAQNLG
;
A
#
# COMPACT_ATOMS: atom_id res chain seq x y z
N MET A 1 39.88 28.14 35.47
CA MET A 1 40.45 27.13 36.33
C MET A 1 39.77 27.26 37.69
N PRO A 2 39.25 26.29 38.36
CA PRO A 2 39.53 24.86 38.39
C PRO A 2 38.29 24.01 37.98
N ASP A 3 38.21 22.75 38.04
CA ASP A 3 39.06 21.58 38.11
C ASP A 3 38.20 20.33 37.83
N ILE A 4 38.86 19.34 37.41
CA ILE A 4 38.38 18.04 36.98
C ILE A 4 37.95 17.23 38.21
N SER A 5 36.91 16.44 38.12
CA SER A 5 36.87 15.14 38.77
C SER A 5 35.99 14.13 38.04
N HIS A 6 36.65 13.13 37.56
CA HIS A 6 36.21 11.79 37.24
C HIS A 6 35.13 11.22 38.17
N ILE A 7 34.15 10.55 37.62
CA ILE A 7 33.65 9.28 38.16
C ILE A 7 33.38 8.34 37.00
N SER A 8 34.21 7.33 36.93
CA SER A 8 33.95 6.05 36.28
C SER A 8 32.99 5.26 37.17
N ASP A 9 32.00 4.64 36.64
CA ASP A 9 31.57 3.35 37.15
C ASP A 9 31.01 2.48 36.02
N SER A 10 31.73 1.40 35.85
CA SER A 10 31.38 0.23 35.09
C SER A 10 30.37 -0.58 35.88
N ASP A 11 29.26 -0.98 35.29
CA ASP A 11 28.55 -2.16 35.71
C ASP A 11 28.17 -2.99 34.49
N SER A 12 28.99 -3.99 34.32
CA SER A 12 28.75 -5.18 33.51
C SER A 12 27.85 -6.12 34.29
N GLU A 13 26.61 -6.25 33.86
CA GLU A 13 25.74 -7.30 34.35
C GLU A 13 25.64 -8.44 33.36
N SER A 14 26.03 -9.58 33.87
CA SER A 14 26.19 -10.88 33.26
C SER A 14 24.89 -11.46 32.72
N PHE A 15 24.99 -11.93 31.52
CA PHE A 15 24.03 -12.81 30.86
C PHE A 15 24.11 -14.22 31.47
N HIS A 16 23.13 -14.62 32.28
CA HIS A 16 22.98 -16.00 32.71
C HIS A 16 22.21 -16.82 31.68
N SER A 17 22.97 -17.66 31.03
CA SER A 17 22.52 -18.81 30.25
C SER A 17 21.85 -19.83 31.20
N PHE A 18 20.57 -20.15 30.95
CA PHE A 18 19.94 -21.33 31.51
C PHE A 18 19.80 -22.37 30.40
N SER A 19 20.67 -23.38 30.52
CA SER A 19 20.58 -24.69 29.89
C SER A 19 20.11 -25.66 30.96
N ASP A 20 19.32 -26.62 30.56
CA ASP A 20 18.90 -27.92 31.18
C ASP A 20 17.38 -28.07 31.15
N GLY A 21 16.79 -29.11 30.69
CA GLY A 21 17.17 -30.46 30.37
C GLY A 21 15.91 -31.21 29.94
N GLU A 22 16.03 -31.98 28.88
CA GLU A 22 15.01 -32.93 28.49
C GLU A 22 14.93 -34.09 29.50
N PRO A 23 13.78 -34.78 29.59
CA PRO A 23 13.81 -36.22 29.63
C PRO A 23 12.96 -36.90 28.55
N SER A 24 13.58 -37.84 27.88
CA SER A 24 13.02 -38.76 26.88
C SER A 24 11.98 -39.72 27.45
N PRO A 25 11.05 -40.22 26.61
CA PRO A 25 10.03 -41.19 26.99
C PRO A 25 10.53 -42.66 26.89
N PRO A 26 9.94 -43.60 27.62
CA PRO A 26 10.27 -45.01 27.48
C PRO A 26 9.48 -45.73 26.40
N HIS A 27 10.18 -46.65 25.74
CA HIS A 27 9.71 -47.60 24.76
C HIS A 27 8.66 -48.58 25.30
N GLY A 28 7.77 -49.04 24.42
CA GLY A 28 6.91 -50.19 24.66
C GLY A 28 5.98 -50.50 23.50
N GLU A 29 6.47 -51.28 22.52
CA GLU A 29 5.60 -52.07 21.62
C GLU A 29 4.99 -53.28 22.35
N PRO A 30 3.87 -53.87 21.88
CA PRO A 30 3.87 -54.70 20.68
C PRO A 30 2.60 -54.66 19.81
N GLN A 31 2.76 -54.97 18.53
CA GLN A 31 1.70 -55.40 17.63
C GLN A 31 1.16 -56.80 18.00
N PRO A 32 -0.10 -57.22 17.61
CA PRO A 32 -0.25 -57.86 16.31
C PRO A 32 -1.61 -57.73 15.56
N SER A 33 -1.49 -58.00 14.26
CA SER A 33 -2.36 -58.76 13.36
C SER A 33 -3.76 -58.29 12.96
N SER A 34 -3.82 -58.03 11.66
CA SER A 34 -4.79 -58.53 10.67
C SER A 34 -6.30 -58.39 10.89
N SER A 35 -6.99 -57.67 10.04
CA SER A 35 -7.91 -58.26 9.04
C SER A 35 -8.84 -57.25 8.42
N GLN A 36 -8.96 -57.36 7.10
CA GLN A 36 -10.16 -57.14 6.25
C GLN A 36 -10.70 -55.70 6.06
N THR A 37 -10.43 -55.21 4.88
CA THR A 37 -11.16 -54.13 4.21
C THR A 37 -12.62 -54.51 3.91
N PRO A 38 -13.54 -53.55 4.03
CA PRO A 38 -14.64 -53.44 3.09
C PRO A 38 -14.53 -52.17 2.29
N LYS A 39 -14.64 -52.31 0.97
CA LYS A 39 -14.85 -51.23 0.01
C LYS A 39 -16.00 -50.33 0.42
N ALA A 40 -15.69 -49.14 0.95
CA ALA A 40 -16.69 -48.12 1.15
C ALA A 40 -16.76 -47.22 -0.05
N ARG A 41 -17.91 -47.29 -0.71
CA ARG A 41 -18.51 -46.47 -1.75
C ARG A 41 -18.17 -45.00 -1.55
N ARG A 42 -17.50 -44.39 -2.54
CA ARG A 42 -17.32 -42.94 -2.67
C ARG A 42 -18.69 -42.26 -2.71
N ARG A 43 -19.14 -41.75 -1.57
CA ARG A 43 -20.18 -40.74 -1.56
C ARG A 43 -19.51 -39.41 -1.85
N SER A 44 -19.85 -38.81 -2.99
CA SER A 44 -19.56 -37.44 -3.31
C SER A 44 -20.24 -36.55 -2.26
N SER A 45 -19.48 -36.13 -1.28
CA SER A 45 -19.89 -35.07 -0.37
C SER A 45 -19.77 -33.76 -1.13
N SER A 46 -20.86 -33.30 -1.73
CA SER A 46 -21.01 -31.92 -2.12
C SER A 46 -20.98 -31.09 -0.83
N ARG A 47 -19.84 -30.46 -0.58
CA ARG A 47 -19.75 -29.38 0.42
C ARG A 47 -20.74 -28.30 -0.01
N PRO A 48 -21.63 -27.83 0.88
CA PRO A 48 -22.38 -26.63 0.61
C PRO A 48 -21.36 -25.50 0.45
N THR A 49 -21.26 -24.93 -0.75
CA THR A 49 -20.59 -23.66 -1.00
C THR A 49 -21.44 -22.61 -0.29
N THR A 50 -21.03 -22.24 0.92
CA THR A 50 -21.52 -21.02 1.52
C THR A 50 -21.09 -19.90 0.56
N PRO A 51 -22.01 -19.03 0.13
CA PRO A 51 -21.61 -17.85 -0.62
C PRO A 51 -20.58 -17.10 0.22
N ILE A 52 -19.43 -16.81 -0.32
CA ILE A 52 -18.49 -15.87 0.25
C ILE A 52 -19.23 -14.54 0.14
N MET A 53 -19.91 -14.14 1.19
CA MET A 53 -20.42 -12.79 1.30
C MET A 53 -19.19 -11.90 1.40
N ASP A 54 -19.00 -11.02 0.43
CA ASP A 54 -18.03 -9.95 0.55
C ASP A 54 -18.23 -9.28 1.90
N PRO A 55 -17.14 -8.95 2.62
CA PRO A 55 -17.26 -8.33 3.93
C PRO A 55 -18.04 -7.03 3.78
N VAL A 56 -19.27 -7.03 4.27
CA VAL A 56 -20.07 -5.82 4.36
C VAL A 56 -19.28 -4.86 5.23
N ILE A 57 -18.71 -3.84 4.62
CA ILE A 57 -18.02 -2.78 5.37
C ILE A 57 -19.10 -2.08 6.19
N GLU A 58 -19.14 -2.36 7.49
CA GLU A 58 -20.02 -1.64 8.41
C GLU A 58 -19.59 -0.18 8.44
N ARG A 59 -20.44 0.69 7.90
CA ARG A 59 -20.22 2.13 7.93
C ARG A 59 -20.75 2.70 9.25
N PHE A 60 -20.04 3.67 9.78
CA PHE A 60 -20.51 4.43 10.93
C PHE A 60 -21.83 5.16 10.61
N PRO A 61 -22.68 5.42 11.61
CA PRO A 61 -23.81 6.32 11.44
C PRO A 61 -23.34 7.68 10.91
N PRO A 62 -24.12 8.37 10.06
CA PRO A 62 -23.68 9.61 9.40
C PRO A 62 -23.16 10.70 10.34
N GLU A 63 -23.75 10.82 11.54
CA GLU A 63 -23.32 11.80 12.55
C GLU A 63 -21.98 11.45 13.16
N GLU A 64 -21.73 10.16 13.41
CA GLU A 64 -20.47 9.65 13.94
C GLU A 64 -19.37 9.74 12.88
N GLU A 65 -19.67 9.34 11.64
CA GLU A 65 -18.74 9.49 10.50
C GLU A 65 -18.31 10.95 10.33
N ALA A 66 -19.28 11.88 10.37
CA ALA A 66 -18.99 13.30 10.24
C ALA A 66 -18.12 13.82 11.40
N SER A 67 -18.34 13.33 12.63
CA SER A 67 -17.53 13.68 13.79
C SER A 67 -16.09 13.18 13.66
N LEU A 68 -15.91 11.91 13.31
CA LEU A 68 -14.58 11.30 13.08
C LEU A 68 -13.81 12.00 11.95
N LEU A 69 -14.51 12.31 10.87
CA LEU A 69 -13.91 13.03 9.74
C LEU A 69 -13.54 14.47 10.12
N ALA A 70 -14.34 15.15 10.92
CA ALA A 70 -14.03 16.49 11.42
C ALA A 70 -12.79 16.48 12.32
N GLU A 71 -12.67 15.50 13.21
CA GLU A 71 -11.48 15.31 14.06
C GLU A 71 -10.24 15.03 13.19
N SER A 72 -10.33 14.09 12.25
CA SER A 72 -9.24 13.78 11.30
C SER A 72 -8.81 15.02 10.52
N ASN A 73 -9.75 15.83 10.04
CA ASN A 73 -9.45 17.07 9.31
C ASN A 73 -8.80 18.15 10.21
N SER A 74 -9.19 18.23 11.47
CA SER A 74 -8.56 19.12 12.46
C SER A 74 -7.11 18.73 12.72
N LEU A 75 -6.85 17.43 12.92
CA LEU A 75 -5.51 16.88 13.07
C LEU A 75 -4.66 17.09 11.82
N LYS A 76 -5.24 16.88 10.62
CA LYS A 76 -4.58 17.17 9.32
C LYS A 76 -4.17 18.65 9.24
N GLY A 77 -5.03 19.57 9.67
CA GLY A 77 -4.72 21.00 9.72
C GLY A 77 -3.54 21.31 10.64
N SER A 78 -3.52 20.70 11.81
CA SER A 78 -2.43 20.84 12.80
C SER A 78 -1.12 20.26 12.23
N ALA A 79 -1.17 19.10 11.59
CA ALA A 79 -0.02 18.46 10.96
C ALA A 79 0.53 19.31 9.80
N ASN A 80 -0.34 19.89 8.95
CA ASN A 80 0.07 20.82 7.88
C ASN A 80 0.82 22.04 8.46
N HIS A 81 0.40 22.55 9.60
CA HIS A 81 1.09 23.66 10.27
C HIS A 81 2.48 23.24 10.79
N LEU A 82 2.60 22.04 11.37
CA LEU A 82 3.90 21.47 11.77
C LEU A 82 4.83 21.26 10.58
N PHE A 83 4.28 20.75 9.47
CA PHE A 83 5.01 20.61 8.21
C PHE A 83 5.53 21.97 7.70
N GLY A 84 4.71 22.99 7.72
CA GLY A 84 5.09 24.36 7.33
C GLY A 84 6.18 24.98 8.22
N LYS A 85 6.29 24.52 9.48
CA LYS A 85 7.36 24.91 10.41
C LYS A 85 8.65 24.09 10.26
N GLY A 86 8.67 23.08 9.40
CA GLY A 86 9.79 22.16 9.23
C GLY A 86 9.87 21.06 10.30
N SER A 87 8.86 20.94 11.16
CA SER A 87 8.79 19.92 12.23
C SER A 87 8.20 18.63 11.67
N PHE A 88 8.93 17.96 10.78
CA PHE A 88 8.41 16.87 9.96
C PHE A 88 8.05 15.62 10.76
N GLU A 89 8.87 15.23 11.76
CA GLU A 89 8.58 14.10 12.65
C GLU A 89 7.29 14.29 13.45
N ASN A 90 7.10 15.48 14.03
CA ASN A 90 5.87 15.81 14.76
C ASN A 90 4.66 15.89 13.79
N ALA A 91 4.88 16.34 12.55
CA ALA A 91 3.85 16.34 11.53
C ALA A 91 3.41 14.92 11.19
N ILE A 92 4.35 13.96 11.02
CA ILE A 92 4.07 12.53 10.79
C ILE A 92 3.22 11.97 11.92
N GLN A 93 3.64 12.13 13.18
CA GLN A 93 2.88 11.64 14.34
C GLN A 93 1.46 12.20 14.37
N THR A 94 1.28 13.47 13.99
CA THR A 94 -0.04 14.10 13.95
C THR A 94 -0.88 13.61 12.78
N TYR A 95 -0.27 13.34 11.60
CA TYR A 95 -0.96 12.69 10.48
C TYR A 95 -1.36 11.25 10.82
N ASP A 96 -0.52 10.50 11.54
CA ASP A 96 -0.86 9.14 11.96
C ASP A 96 -2.05 9.12 12.91
N ARG A 97 -2.15 10.10 13.81
CA ARG A 97 -3.35 10.30 14.63
C ARG A 97 -4.58 10.64 13.77
N ALA A 98 -4.41 11.49 12.75
CA ALA A 98 -5.48 11.79 11.81
C ALA A 98 -5.93 10.56 11.02
N LEU A 99 -5.00 9.68 10.63
CA LEU A 99 -5.29 8.39 10.00
C LEU A 99 -6.06 7.45 10.95
N ALA A 100 -5.70 7.42 12.23
CA ALA A 100 -6.37 6.61 13.23
C ALA A 100 -7.82 7.05 13.50
N SER A 101 -8.10 8.36 13.41
CA SER A 101 -9.46 8.92 13.56
C SER A 101 -10.29 8.83 12.26
N CYS A 102 -9.63 8.65 11.10
CA CYS A 102 -10.34 8.60 9.81
C CYS A 102 -11.00 7.24 9.61
N PRO A 103 -12.31 7.16 9.26
CA PRO A 103 -12.94 5.90 8.89
C PRO A 103 -12.21 5.20 7.74
N ASN A 104 -11.96 3.90 7.89
CA ASN A 104 -11.11 3.10 7.00
C ASN A 104 -11.65 2.88 5.57
N TYR A 105 -12.90 3.22 5.34
CA TYR A 105 -13.56 3.16 4.03
C TYR A 105 -13.56 4.51 3.29
N LEU A 106 -13.02 5.58 3.90
CA LEU A 106 -12.87 6.88 3.24
C LEU A 106 -11.55 6.96 2.47
N ASP A 107 -11.45 6.17 1.42
CA ASP A 107 -10.23 5.94 0.64
C ASP A 107 -9.53 7.23 0.18
N TYR A 108 -10.30 8.22 -0.29
CA TYR A 108 -9.73 9.49 -0.73
C TYR A 108 -9.08 10.26 0.42
N GLU A 109 -9.74 10.35 1.58
CA GLU A 109 -9.23 11.08 2.73
C GLU A 109 -7.96 10.42 3.30
N ILE A 110 -7.96 9.08 3.37
CA ILE A 110 -6.79 8.29 3.76
C ILE A 110 -5.63 8.53 2.77
N ALA A 111 -5.89 8.51 1.48
CA ALA A 111 -4.88 8.76 0.46
C ALA A 111 -4.28 10.18 0.57
N VAL A 112 -5.10 11.20 0.90
CA VAL A 112 -4.62 12.56 1.17
C VAL A 112 -3.65 12.58 2.36
N LEU A 113 -4.01 11.93 3.47
CA LEU A 113 -3.16 11.84 4.65
C LEU A 113 -1.85 11.10 4.34
N ARG A 114 -1.92 9.94 3.68
CA ARG A 114 -0.74 9.16 3.25
C ARG A 114 0.16 9.96 2.33
N SER A 115 -0.43 10.73 1.39
CA SER A 115 0.32 11.63 0.53
C SER A 115 1.10 12.70 1.31
N ASN A 116 0.53 13.23 2.40
CA ASN A 116 1.19 14.21 3.24
C ASN A 116 2.28 13.59 4.12
N VAL A 117 2.06 12.38 4.65
CA VAL A 117 3.09 11.59 5.35
C VAL A 117 4.29 11.31 4.43
N ALA A 118 4.03 10.87 3.19
CA ALA A 118 5.08 10.68 2.19
C ALA A 118 5.87 11.97 1.90
N ALA A 119 5.21 13.14 1.93
CA ALA A 119 5.89 14.42 1.78
C ALA A 119 6.80 14.76 2.99
N CYS A 120 6.42 14.37 4.21
CA CYS A 120 7.26 14.53 5.39
C CYS A 120 8.51 13.66 5.30
N TYR A 121 8.35 12.37 5.01
CA TYR A 121 9.47 11.43 4.84
C TYR A 121 10.41 11.87 3.72
N LEU A 122 9.89 12.41 2.61
CA LEU A 122 10.69 12.97 1.52
C LEU A 122 11.53 14.17 1.99
N LYS A 123 11.05 14.95 2.96
CA LYS A 123 11.80 16.06 3.56
C LYS A 123 12.85 15.61 4.57
N LEU A 124 12.64 14.46 5.21
CA LEU A 124 13.58 13.82 6.12
C LEU A 124 14.62 12.95 5.37
N GLU A 125 14.49 12.81 4.05
CA GLU A 125 15.30 11.92 3.21
C GLU A 125 15.14 10.43 3.60
N GLU A 126 14.03 10.09 4.25
CA GLU A 126 13.63 8.72 4.58
C GLU A 126 12.87 8.12 3.38
N TRP A 127 13.65 7.74 2.35
CA TRP A 127 13.12 7.39 1.04
C TRP A 127 12.24 6.15 1.04
N LYS A 128 12.59 5.13 1.84
CA LYS A 128 11.82 3.86 1.91
C LYS A 128 10.45 4.08 2.51
N GLU A 129 10.38 4.79 3.61
CA GLU A 129 9.16 5.14 4.34
C GLU A 129 8.26 6.04 3.48
N ALA A 130 8.88 6.93 2.70
CA ALA A 130 8.18 7.77 1.74
C ALA A 130 7.54 6.95 0.62
N VAL A 131 8.26 5.96 0.05
CA VAL A 131 7.74 5.04 -0.96
C VAL A 131 6.57 4.24 -0.40
N GLU A 132 6.74 3.62 0.78
CA GLU A 132 5.70 2.81 1.42
C GLU A 132 4.42 3.63 1.69
N SER A 133 4.59 4.87 2.20
CA SER A 133 3.44 5.74 2.43
C SER A 133 2.73 6.14 1.15
N ALA A 134 3.49 6.38 0.07
CA ALA A 134 2.91 6.70 -1.23
C ALA A 134 2.18 5.50 -1.85
N GLU A 135 2.71 4.29 -1.71
CA GLU A 135 2.07 3.05 -2.16
C GLU A 135 0.75 2.82 -1.44
N LYS A 136 0.73 2.90 -0.11
CA LYS A 136 -0.53 2.80 0.66
C LYS A 136 -1.58 3.84 0.24
N GLY A 137 -1.13 5.03 -0.15
CA GLY A 137 -2.03 6.06 -0.68
C GLY A 137 -2.58 5.71 -2.07
N LEU A 138 -1.75 5.14 -2.95
CA LEU A 138 -2.17 4.68 -4.28
C LEU A 138 -3.12 3.49 -4.20
N ASP A 139 -2.87 2.53 -3.29
CA ASP A 139 -3.73 1.37 -3.06
C ASP A 139 -5.16 1.79 -2.64
N CYS A 140 -5.29 2.83 -1.80
CA CYS A 140 -6.60 3.39 -1.47
C CYS A 140 -7.30 3.97 -2.70
N LEU A 141 -6.56 4.66 -3.57
CA LEU A 141 -7.14 5.28 -4.77
C LEU A 141 -7.47 4.28 -5.89
N GLU A 142 -6.84 3.09 -5.90
CA GLU A 142 -7.10 2.06 -6.91
C GLU A 142 -8.56 1.58 -6.89
N ARG A 143 -9.19 1.62 -5.72
CA ARG A 143 -10.63 1.32 -5.58
C ARG A 143 -11.54 2.37 -6.18
N LEU A 144 -11.06 3.62 -6.32
CA LEU A 144 -11.78 4.74 -6.93
C LEU A 144 -11.46 4.87 -8.42
N GLU A 145 -10.19 4.82 -8.74
CA GLU A 145 -9.68 4.89 -10.12
C GLU A 145 -8.34 4.14 -10.21
N PRO A 146 -8.28 2.99 -10.88
CA PRO A 146 -7.03 2.27 -11.07
C PRO A 146 -6.08 3.03 -11.97
N LEU A 147 -4.79 2.88 -11.70
CA LEU A 147 -3.76 3.44 -12.55
C LEU A 147 -3.80 2.81 -13.95
N PRO A 148 -3.50 3.57 -15.01
CA PRO A 148 -3.43 3.03 -16.36
C PRO A 148 -2.35 1.95 -16.43
N LYS A 149 -2.72 0.79 -16.96
CA LYS A 149 -1.79 -0.30 -17.22
C LYS A 149 -0.87 0.10 -18.36
N LEU A 150 0.44 0.06 -18.14
CA LEU A 150 1.41 0.25 -19.20
C LEU A 150 1.36 -0.98 -20.12
N GLU A 151 1.06 -0.78 -21.39
CA GLU A 151 1.25 -1.81 -22.38
C GLU A 151 2.73 -2.20 -22.39
N ARG A 152 3.04 -3.42 -21.99
CA ARG A 152 4.37 -3.99 -22.22
C ARG A 152 4.55 -4.02 -23.72
N LYS A 153 5.58 -3.35 -24.22
CA LYS A 153 5.97 -3.43 -25.63
C LYS A 153 6.02 -4.90 -25.98
N ALA A 154 5.11 -5.34 -26.86
CA ALA A 154 5.03 -6.74 -27.25
C ALA A 154 6.42 -7.22 -27.64
N PRO A 155 6.84 -8.43 -27.24
CA PRO A 155 8.07 -9.02 -27.71
C PRO A 155 8.02 -9.03 -29.24
N GLN A 156 9.13 -8.66 -29.88
CA GLN A 156 9.28 -8.61 -31.32
C GLN A 156 8.84 -9.96 -31.90
N PRO A 157 8.14 -10.01 -33.07
CA PRO A 157 7.57 -11.23 -33.62
C PRO A 157 8.71 -12.19 -33.99
N GLY A 158 8.92 -13.21 -33.17
CA GLY A 158 9.99 -14.19 -33.36
C GLY A 158 9.91 -15.47 -32.53
N GLU A 159 9.08 -15.53 -31.50
CA GLU A 159 8.90 -16.77 -30.73
C GLU A 159 7.42 -17.09 -30.60
N GLY A 160 7.02 -18.14 -31.34
CA GLY A 160 5.66 -18.63 -31.42
C GLY A 160 5.19 -19.24 -30.11
N GLY A 161 4.08 -18.75 -29.65
CA GLY A 161 3.21 -19.32 -28.66
C GLY A 161 1.81 -18.79 -28.92
N GLU A 162 0.99 -19.61 -29.59
CA GLU A 162 -0.43 -19.35 -29.78
C GLU A 162 -1.10 -19.46 -28.40
N GLU A 163 -1.28 -18.35 -27.71
CA GLU A 163 -2.23 -18.29 -26.60
C GLU A 163 -3.63 -18.14 -27.20
N GLU A 164 -4.40 -19.22 -27.12
CA GLU A 164 -5.84 -19.18 -27.39
C GLU A 164 -6.51 -18.16 -26.46
N VAL A 165 -6.95 -17.06 -27.03
CA VAL A 165 -7.78 -16.06 -26.37
C VAL A 165 -9.18 -16.67 -26.19
N ASN A 166 -9.43 -17.33 -25.06
CA ASN A 166 -10.76 -17.72 -24.65
C ASN A 166 -11.54 -16.46 -24.23
N GLY A 167 -12.28 -15.91 -25.17
CA GLY A 167 -12.96 -14.60 -25.07
C GLY A 167 -14.34 -14.61 -24.42
N ASP A 168 -14.69 -15.55 -23.52
CA ASP A 168 -16.08 -15.66 -23.04
C ASP A 168 -16.28 -15.36 -21.54
N GLY A 169 -15.24 -15.09 -20.76
CA GLY A 169 -15.35 -14.78 -19.31
C GLY A 169 -14.98 -13.35 -18.93
N MET A 170 -14.46 -12.55 -19.85
CA MET A 170 -13.81 -11.26 -19.52
C MET A 170 -14.75 -10.05 -19.53
N VAL A 171 -15.94 -10.15 -20.17
CA VAL A 171 -16.82 -9.01 -20.36
C VAL A 171 -17.68 -8.74 -19.12
N GLU A 172 -18.15 -9.79 -18.46
CA GLU A 172 -19.04 -9.67 -17.29
C GLU A 172 -18.28 -9.17 -16.04
N GLU A 173 -17.06 -9.66 -15.84
CA GLU A 173 -16.20 -9.26 -14.70
C GLU A 173 -15.68 -7.81 -14.81
N VAL A 174 -15.57 -7.28 -16.02
CA VAL A 174 -15.16 -5.88 -16.26
C VAL A 174 -16.29 -4.92 -15.96
N ASP A 175 -17.54 -5.31 -16.25
CA ASP A 175 -18.72 -4.47 -16.05
C ASP A 175 -19.06 -4.32 -14.57
N ASP A 176 -18.99 -5.40 -13.78
CA ASP A 176 -19.19 -5.38 -12.34
C ASP A 176 -18.16 -4.50 -11.62
N LYS A 177 -16.87 -4.65 -11.95
CA LYS A 177 -15.80 -3.80 -11.37
C LYS A 177 -15.95 -2.33 -11.74
N LEU A 178 -16.46 -2.03 -12.93
CA LEU A 178 -16.73 -0.66 -13.34
C LEU A 178 -17.90 -0.06 -12.56
N ALA A 179 -18.95 -0.82 -12.34
CA ALA A 179 -20.10 -0.40 -11.55
C ALA A 179 -19.70 -0.10 -10.10
N ASP A 180 -18.92 -0.97 -9.47
CA ASP A 180 -18.40 -0.79 -8.11
C ASP A 180 -17.51 0.47 -8.00
N ARG A 181 -16.68 0.74 -8.98
CA ARG A 181 -15.84 1.94 -9.03
C ARG A 181 -16.66 3.22 -9.14
N ILE A 182 -17.65 3.24 -10.00
CA ILE A 182 -18.54 4.39 -10.16
C ILE A 182 -19.28 4.65 -8.85
N GLU A 183 -19.76 3.61 -8.18
CA GLU A 183 -20.46 3.75 -6.90
C GLU A 183 -19.49 4.21 -5.79
N ASN A 184 -18.28 3.66 -5.70
CA ASN A 184 -17.26 4.10 -4.75
C ASN A 184 -16.88 5.56 -4.97
N LEU A 185 -16.70 5.97 -6.22
CA LEU A 185 -16.40 7.36 -6.55
C LEU A 185 -17.57 8.28 -6.16
N ARG A 186 -18.81 7.87 -6.44
CA ARG A 186 -20.02 8.61 -6.06
C ARG A 186 -20.14 8.73 -4.53
N LEU A 187 -19.90 7.64 -3.80
CA LEU A 187 -19.96 7.61 -2.34
C LEU A 187 -18.86 8.46 -1.68
N SER A 188 -17.69 8.57 -2.32
CA SER A 188 -16.62 9.44 -1.86
C SER A 188 -16.93 10.94 -2.00
N GLY A 189 -17.95 11.29 -2.82
CA GLY A 189 -18.28 12.68 -3.14
C GLY A 189 -17.18 13.43 -3.90
N ARG A 190 -16.22 12.71 -4.48
CA ARG A 190 -15.06 13.26 -5.19
C ARG A 190 -15.20 13.13 -6.70
N THR A 191 -14.60 14.06 -7.40
CA THR A 191 -14.50 13.99 -8.86
C THR A 191 -13.31 13.14 -9.30
N LEU A 192 -13.43 12.53 -10.47
CA LEU A 192 -12.35 11.75 -11.06
C LEU A 192 -11.05 12.59 -11.24
N ASP A 193 -11.20 13.87 -11.56
CA ASP A 193 -10.07 14.80 -11.71
C ASP A 193 -9.34 15.03 -10.37
N GLU A 194 -10.07 15.14 -9.25
CA GLU A 194 -9.45 15.24 -7.92
C GLU A 194 -8.67 13.97 -7.56
N VAL A 195 -9.23 12.79 -7.86
CA VAL A 195 -8.56 11.51 -7.64
C VAL A 195 -7.27 11.44 -8.47
N ARG A 196 -7.33 11.74 -9.76
CA ARG A 196 -6.16 11.75 -10.65
C ARG A 196 -5.10 12.74 -10.23
N LYS A 197 -5.48 13.94 -9.80
CA LYS A 197 -4.53 14.94 -9.26
C LYS A 197 -3.81 14.43 -8.01
N LEU A 198 -4.48 13.67 -7.17
CA LEU A 198 -3.87 13.06 -6.00
C LEU A 198 -2.94 11.90 -6.40
N GLN A 199 -3.35 11.07 -7.35
CA GLN A 199 -2.49 10.03 -7.94
C GLN A 199 -1.21 10.62 -8.52
N VAL A 200 -1.31 11.72 -9.28
CA VAL A 200 -0.13 12.45 -9.81
C VAL A 200 0.84 12.82 -8.69
N LYS A 201 0.35 13.40 -7.59
CA LYS A 201 1.20 13.80 -6.46
C LYS A 201 1.89 12.60 -5.81
N LEU A 202 1.17 11.49 -5.63
CA LEU A 202 1.70 10.27 -5.04
C LEU A 202 2.74 9.62 -5.95
N LEU A 203 2.47 9.49 -7.24
CA LEU A 203 3.40 8.93 -8.22
C LEU A 203 4.68 9.76 -8.33
N MET A 204 4.57 11.10 -8.40
CA MET A 204 5.74 11.98 -8.44
C MET A 204 6.62 11.83 -7.20
N ARG A 205 6.03 11.73 -6.02
CA ARG A 205 6.76 11.51 -4.76
C ARG A 205 7.42 10.14 -4.76
N ARG A 206 6.68 9.09 -5.13
CA ARG A 206 7.18 7.72 -5.18
C ARG A 206 8.33 7.58 -6.17
N ALA A 207 8.17 8.09 -7.39
CA ALA A 207 9.21 8.07 -8.41
C ALA A 207 10.47 8.79 -7.95
N LYS A 208 10.33 9.98 -7.36
CA LYS A 208 11.47 10.72 -6.81
C LYS A 208 12.20 9.92 -5.73
N CYS A 209 11.47 9.36 -4.76
CA CYS A 209 12.08 8.58 -3.69
C CYS A 209 12.77 7.32 -4.22
N LYS A 210 12.16 6.63 -5.20
CA LYS A 210 12.78 5.48 -5.87
C LYS A 210 14.07 5.84 -6.62
N THR A 211 14.11 7.02 -7.23
CA THR A 211 15.33 7.55 -7.88
C THR A 211 16.43 7.79 -6.86
N GLU A 212 16.14 8.41 -5.72
CA GLU A 212 17.11 8.66 -4.65
C GLU A 212 17.59 7.37 -3.96
N LEU A 213 16.72 6.37 -3.82
CA LEU A 213 17.10 5.04 -3.32
C LEU A 213 18.13 4.36 -4.20
N GLY A 214 18.08 4.60 -5.49
CA GLY A 214 18.97 3.98 -6.45
C GLY A 214 18.80 2.45 -6.55
N GLY A 215 19.70 1.81 -7.28
CA GLY A 215 19.62 0.38 -7.56
C GLY A 215 18.62 0.06 -8.68
N TRP A 216 18.91 -1.04 -9.39
CA TRP A 216 18.17 -1.38 -10.62
C TRP A 216 16.64 -1.45 -10.43
N ALA A 217 16.18 -2.17 -9.41
CA ALA A 217 14.74 -2.35 -9.17
C ALA A 217 14.02 -1.03 -8.83
N SER A 218 14.66 -0.16 -8.03
CA SER A 218 14.09 1.14 -7.68
C SER A 218 14.04 2.07 -8.89
N LEU A 219 15.11 2.12 -9.69
CA LEU A 219 15.16 2.94 -10.90
C LEU A 219 14.16 2.47 -11.95
N GLN A 220 14.01 1.16 -12.14
CA GLN A 220 12.96 0.60 -13.01
C GLN A 220 11.58 0.99 -12.52
N GLY A 221 11.30 0.88 -11.22
CA GLY A 221 10.02 1.29 -10.64
C GLY A 221 9.78 2.80 -10.74
N ALA A 222 10.83 3.64 -10.72
CA ALA A 222 10.72 5.07 -10.98
C ALA A 222 10.38 5.36 -12.45
N ASP A 223 11.01 4.66 -13.39
CA ASP A 223 10.72 4.77 -14.83
C ASP A 223 9.27 4.37 -15.14
N GLU A 224 8.78 3.29 -14.52
CA GLU A 224 7.38 2.88 -14.63
C GLU A 224 6.42 3.97 -14.13
N ASP A 225 6.69 4.57 -12.97
CA ASP A 225 5.90 5.66 -12.43
C ASP A 225 5.88 6.88 -13.35
N TYR A 226 7.02 7.26 -13.94
CA TYR A 226 7.08 8.36 -14.91
C TYR A 226 6.33 8.03 -16.21
N ARG A 227 6.38 6.79 -16.70
CA ARG A 227 5.60 6.37 -17.88
C ARG A 227 4.09 6.43 -17.59
N VAL A 228 3.66 6.00 -16.40
CA VAL A 228 2.25 6.16 -15.98
C VAL A 228 1.83 7.62 -16.00
N LEU A 229 2.64 8.52 -15.42
CA LEU A 229 2.39 9.95 -15.40
C LEU A 229 2.29 10.57 -16.81
N LEU A 230 3.08 10.06 -17.76
CA LEU A 230 3.08 10.53 -19.14
C LEU A 230 2.02 9.85 -20.02
N SER A 231 1.23 8.93 -19.47
CA SER A 231 0.15 8.28 -20.22
C SER A 231 -0.93 9.28 -20.65
N PRO A 232 -1.66 9.01 -21.75
CA PRO A 232 -2.72 9.89 -22.23
C PRO A 232 -3.82 10.16 -21.18
N THR A 233 -4.06 9.20 -20.28
CA THR A 233 -5.06 9.27 -19.22
C THR A 233 -4.66 10.23 -18.10
N MET A 234 -3.37 10.26 -17.73
CA MET A 234 -2.86 11.06 -16.61
C MET A 234 -2.37 12.44 -17.03
N LEU A 235 -1.95 12.60 -18.28
CA LEU A 235 -1.37 13.83 -18.83
C LEU A 235 -2.24 15.08 -18.61
N PRO A 236 -3.59 15.03 -18.76
CA PRO A 236 -4.45 16.20 -18.52
C PRO A 236 -4.45 16.66 -17.06
N SER A 237 -4.16 15.78 -16.12
CA SER A 237 -4.15 16.07 -14.68
C SER A 237 -2.79 16.61 -14.19
N LEU A 238 -1.74 16.59 -15.02
CA LEU A 238 -0.45 17.20 -14.72
C LEU A 238 -0.47 18.70 -15.00
N SER A 239 0.09 19.48 -14.05
CA SER A 239 0.39 20.88 -14.34
C SER A 239 1.52 21.01 -15.36
N HIS A 240 1.63 22.15 -16.01
CA HIS A 240 2.71 22.42 -16.98
C HIS A 240 4.11 22.27 -16.33
N THR A 241 4.25 22.68 -15.07
CA THR A 241 5.49 22.55 -14.29
C THR A 241 5.80 21.11 -13.97
N ASP A 242 4.81 20.34 -13.50
CA ASP A 242 4.98 18.92 -13.17
C ASP A 242 5.33 18.11 -14.41
N ARG A 243 4.67 18.38 -15.53
CA ARG A 243 4.97 17.71 -16.80
C ARG A 243 6.42 17.90 -17.23
N ARG A 244 6.95 19.13 -17.10
CA ARG A 244 8.36 19.41 -17.42
C ARG A 244 9.30 18.66 -16.48
N GLN A 245 9.01 18.66 -15.18
CA GLN A 245 9.81 17.92 -14.19
C GLN A 245 9.81 16.40 -14.46
N VAL A 246 8.65 15.85 -14.79
CA VAL A 246 8.52 14.42 -15.12
C VAL A 246 9.31 14.05 -16.37
N LEU A 247 9.24 14.87 -17.42
CA LEU A 247 10.00 14.63 -18.65
C LEU A 247 11.50 14.71 -18.42
N GLU A 248 11.97 15.70 -17.67
CA GLU A 248 13.39 15.88 -17.32
C GLU A 248 13.88 14.69 -16.46
N ALA A 249 13.11 14.31 -15.46
CA ALA A 249 13.45 13.17 -14.58
C ALA A 249 13.48 11.84 -15.36
N ALA A 250 12.52 11.59 -16.24
CA ALA A 250 12.49 10.39 -17.07
C ALA A 250 13.69 10.30 -18.03
N GLN A 251 14.13 11.45 -18.59
CA GLN A 251 15.32 11.51 -19.45
C GLN A 251 16.62 11.22 -18.70
N ASN A 252 16.69 11.57 -17.42
CA ASN A 252 17.87 11.35 -16.60
C ASN A 252 18.02 9.89 -16.11
N LEU A 253 16.97 9.07 -16.24
CA LEU A 253 16.99 7.65 -15.86
C LEU A 253 17.42 6.72 -17.01
N GLY A 254 17.30 7.15 -18.28
CA GLY A 254 17.63 6.38 -19.48
C GLY A 254 19.02 6.71 -19.99
#